data_7fd3cd7c9f005f9a052df978b970d34a
#
_entry.id   7fd3cd7c9f005f9a052df978b970d34a
#
_cell.length_a   1.000
_cell.length_b   1.000
_cell.length_c   1.000
_cell.angle_alpha   90.00
_cell.angle_beta   90.00
_cell.angle_gamma   90.00
#
_symmetry.space_group_name_H-M   'P 1'
#
loop_
_entity.id
_entity.type
_entity.pdbx_description
1 polymer ?
#
loop_
_entity_poly.entity_id
_entity_poly.type
_entity_poly.pdbx_seq_one_letter_code
_entity_poly.pdbx_strand_id
1 'polypeptide(L)'
;MPEDHDQEHGRSPDASSSGDGEPTVPDDLVAMLDLLAQTIVQALGFGVAAVNIARRDGSLEVISVAGDEQARQMLLGTVQSAQIWDQILTVSEPWGRLRFADHRNEEANRELLSWVPDFVPVDAEDAWHPEDALFAPLTAEDGSRLGILSVDLPRDGLRPDAATCNALEAFAVSTALAIEHATLRSRAESSERLFRWLATHDSLTGVGNRSILFERLRHAATARPEHRSLLALAFIDLDGFKVINDHYSHNVGDHVLQTVADRILTVVRPHDTVVRWGGDEFLVLLEQLDNETAGLEVGQRIVEAVAEPIRHLDQEFGVTASVGVAFCGAADEVDADELVRRADSAMYAVKRTGRNACTAFGSGHDRASSR
;
A
#
# COMPACT_ATOMS: atom_id res chain seq x y z
N MET A 1 3.13 -43.19 9.34
CA MET A 1 3.04 -41.83 9.81
C MET A 1 4.03 -41.00 8.98
N PRO A 2 3.62 -40.25 7.96
CA PRO A 2 4.42 -39.26 7.30
C PRO A 2 4.09 -37.88 7.86
N GLU A 3 5.13 -37.11 8.08
CA GLU A 3 5.11 -35.72 8.55
C GLU A 3 4.63 -34.80 7.41
N ASP A 4 3.61 -34.00 7.71
CA ASP A 4 3.12 -32.92 6.87
C ASP A 4 4.15 -31.78 6.86
N HIS A 5 4.66 -31.47 5.68
CA HIS A 5 5.35 -30.23 5.41
C HIS A 5 4.33 -29.23 4.81
N ASP A 6 3.86 -28.32 5.65
CA ASP A 6 3.14 -27.11 5.23
C ASP A 6 4.02 -26.26 4.31
N GLN A 7 3.63 -26.20 3.05
CA GLN A 7 4.13 -25.22 2.08
C GLN A 7 3.24 -23.98 2.20
N GLU A 8 3.76 -22.93 2.82
CA GLU A 8 3.22 -21.59 2.72
C GLU A 8 3.29 -21.10 1.27
N HIS A 9 2.16 -21.15 0.61
CA HIS A 9 1.95 -20.52 -0.69
C HIS A 9 1.84 -19.01 -0.48
N GLY A 10 2.86 -18.29 -0.95
CA GLY A 10 2.84 -16.83 -1.06
C GLY A 10 1.64 -16.36 -1.90
N ARG A 11 0.61 -15.87 -1.23
CA ARG A 11 -0.50 -15.14 -1.87
C ARG A 11 0.01 -13.78 -2.32
N SER A 12 -0.10 -13.52 -3.60
CA SER A 12 -0.05 -12.16 -4.15
C SER A 12 -1.11 -11.30 -3.45
N PRO A 13 -0.82 -10.03 -3.12
CA PRO A 13 -1.85 -9.16 -2.57
C PRO A 13 -2.93 -8.93 -3.62
N ASP A 14 -4.16 -9.32 -3.29
CA ASP A 14 -5.38 -9.06 -4.06
C ASP A 14 -5.48 -7.56 -4.40
N ALA A 15 -5.37 -7.26 -5.67
CA ALA A 15 -5.62 -5.93 -6.25
C ALA A 15 -7.13 -5.75 -6.53
N SER A 16 -7.98 -6.00 -5.53
CA SER A 16 -9.41 -5.70 -5.63
C SER A 16 -10.01 -5.39 -4.27
N SER A 17 -9.63 -4.23 -3.73
CA SER A 17 -10.48 -3.49 -2.82
C SER A 17 -10.14 -2.00 -2.96
N SER A 18 -10.81 -1.33 -3.90
CA SER A 18 -11.10 0.10 -3.82
C SER A 18 -12.10 0.32 -2.67
N GLY A 19 -11.65 0.06 -1.45
CA GLY A 19 -12.22 0.56 -0.24
C GLY A 19 -11.23 1.60 0.26
N ASP A 20 -11.69 2.82 0.50
CA ASP A 20 -11.00 3.85 1.27
C ASP A 20 -10.73 3.31 2.68
N GLY A 21 -9.77 2.40 2.80
CA GLY A 21 -9.26 1.92 4.08
C GLY A 21 -8.54 3.09 4.74
N GLU A 22 -9.14 3.64 5.81
CA GLU A 22 -8.42 4.51 6.72
C GLU A 22 -7.08 3.86 7.06
N PRO A 23 -5.96 4.61 7.05
CA PRO A 23 -4.68 4.06 7.42
C PRO A 23 -4.79 3.58 8.86
N THR A 24 -4.79 2.30 9.07
CA THR A 24 -4.69 1.66 10.38
C THR A 24 -3.45 2.20 11.08
N VAL A 25 -3.61 2.62 12.33
CA VAL A 25 -2.48 3.04 13.17
C VAL A 25 -1.48 1.86 13.22
N PRO A 26 -0.19 2.08 12.95
CA PRO A 26 0.80 1.02 12.95
C PRO A 26 0.87 0.30 14.31
N ASP A 27 1.01 -1.03 14.30
CA ASP A 27 1.04 -1.84 15.53
C ASP A 27 2.18 -1.45 16.49
N ASP A 28 3.32 -1.02 15.96
CA ASP A 28 4.44 -0.51 16.75
C ASP A 28 4.11 0.81 17.46
N LEU A 29 3.32 1.67 16.83
CA LEU A 29 2.82 2.89 17.46
C LEU A 29 1.81 2.56 18.56
N VAL A 30 0.88 1.64 18.33
CA VAL A 30 -0.09 1.19 19.35
C VAL A 30 0.66 0.65 20.58
N ALA A 31 1.62 -0.24 20.39
CA ALA A 31 2.41 -0.80 21.49
C ALA A 31 3.18 0.27 22.28
N MET A 32 3.71 1.28 21.59
CA MET A 32 4.41 2.40 22.23
C MET A 32 3.44 3.27 23.04
N LEU A 33 2.26 3.56 22.51
CA LEU A 33 1.23 4.35 23.23
C LEU A 33 0.71 3.61 24.46
N ASP A 34 0.54 2.29 24.38
CA ASP A 34 0.18 1.45 25.54
C ASP A 34 1.24 1.54 26.64
N LEU A 35 2.52 1.47 26.28
CA LEU A 35 3.61 1.62 27.24
C LEU A 35 3.62 3.02 27.89
N LEU A 36 3.39 4.07 27.09
CA LEU A 36 3.31 5.45 27.59
C LEU A 36 2.12 5.63 28.54
N ALA A 37 0.93 5.17 28.17
CA ALA A 37 -0.25 5.24 29.01
C ALA A 37 -0.04 4.47 30.33
N GLN A 38 0.53 3.26 30.29
CA GLN A 38 0.89 2.49 31.49
C GLN A 38 1.90 3.23 32.36
N THR A 39 2.90 3.87 31.75
CA THR A 39 3.91 4.65 32.50
C THR A 39 3.26 5.83 33.21
N ILE A 40 2.33 6.54 32.59
CA ILE A 40 1.59 7.66 33.19
C ILE A 40 0.80 7.17 34.43
N VAL A 41 0.05 6.07 34.29
CA VAL A 41 -0.70 5.47 35.39
C VAL A 41 0.21 5.08 36.56
N GLN A 42 1.37 4.50 36.27
CA GLN A 42 2.30 4.03 37.31
C GLN A 42 3.11 5.15 37.97
N ALA A 43 3.62 6.08 37.14
CA ALA A 43 4.57 7.11 37.60
C ALA A 43 3.86 8.36 38.17
N LEU A 44 2.72 8.77 37.58
CA LEU A 44 1.99 9.98 38.00
C LEU A 44 0.83 9.70 38.94
N GLY A 45 0.49 8.42 39.17
CA GLY A 45 -0.52 8.06 40.17
C GLY A 45 -1.96 8.22 39.70
N PHE A 46 -2.24 8.28 38.42
CA PHE A 46 -3.61 8.22 37.89
C PHE A 46 -4.12 6.77 37.84
N GLY A 47 -5.44 6.58 37.98
CA GLY A 47 -6.09 5.29 37.83
C GLY A 47 -6.32 4.90 36.40
N VAL A 48 -6.48 5.88 35.51
CA VAL A 48 -6.71 5.71 34.07
C VAL A 48 -5.89 6.71 33.27
N ALA A 49 -5.36 6.25 32.15
CA ALA A 49 -4.81 7.10 31.09
C ALA A 49 -5.27 6.57 29.72
N ALA A 50 -5.82 7.43 28.87
CA ALA A 50 -6.27 7.09 27.53
C ALA A 50 -5.62 8.00 26.49
N VAL A 51 -5.18 7.42 25.37
CA VAL A 51 -4.59 8.14 24.24
C VAL A 51 -5.54 8.08 23.06
N ASN A 52 -5.98 9.24 22.62
CA ASN A 52 -6.82 9.42 21.45
C ASN A 52 -5.96 9.95 20.31
N ILE A 53 -6.08 9.39 19.11
CA ILE A 53 -5.36 9.85 17.91
C ILE A 53 -6.33 10.47 16.92
N ALA A 54 -5.91 11.59 16.31
CA ALA A 54 -6.67 12.26 15.27
C ALA A 54 -6.65 11.46 13.97
N ARG A 55 -7.84 11.19 13.39
CA ARG A 55 -8.09 10.59 12.09
C ARG A 55 -8.01 11.66 10.99
N ARG A 56 -8.04 11.27 9.74
CA ARG A 56 -7.99 12.19 8.59
C ARG A 56 -9.15 13.18 8.52
N ASP A 57 -10.33 12.79 9.00
CA ASP A 57 -11.52 13.63 9.07
C ASP A 57 -11.52 14.56 10.29
N GLY A 58 -10.47 14.49 11.13
CA GLY A 58 -10.30 15.26 12.35
C GLY A 58 -11.01 14.65 13.57
N SER A 59 -11.81 13.59 13.43
CA SER A 59 -12.31 12.81 14.56
C SER A 59 -11.16 12.18 15.33
N LEU A 60 -11.37 11.86 16.61
CA LEU A 60 -10.39 11.23 17.47
C LEU A 60 -10.84 9.84 17.87
N GLU A 61 -9.94 8.87 17.74
CA GLU A 61 -10.14 7.48 18.11
C GLU A 61 -9.28 7.13 19.32
N VAL A 62 -9.88 6.45 20.30
CA VAL A 62 -9.16 5.94 21.47
C VAL A 62 -8.36 4.72 21.08
N ILE A 63 -7.05 4.87 20.97
CA ILE A 63 -6.14 3.80 20.54
C ILE A 63 -5.52 3.03 21.70
N SER A 64 -5.36 3.68 22.85
CA SER A 64 -4.76 3.05 24.03
C SER A 64 -5.48 3.48 25.28
N VAL A 65 -5.70 2.53 26.20
CA VAL A 65 -6.24 2.78 27.55
C VAL A 65 -5.47 1.93 28.54
N ALA A 66 -4.88 2.56 29.54
CA ALA A 66 -4.19 1.92 30.65
C ALA A 66 -4.87 2.21 31.99
N GLY A 67 -4.74 1.30 32.94
CA GLY A 67 -5.29 1.41 34.29
C GLY A 67 -6.54 0.56 34.47
N ASP A 68 -7.70 1.20 34.69
CA ASP A 68 -8.94 0.51 34.98
C ASP A 68 -9.44 -0.34 33.79
N GLU A 69 -9.82 -1.60 34.06
CA GLU A 69 -10.25 -2.53 33.02
C GLU A 69 -11.65 -2.21 32.47
N GLN A 70 -12.55 -1.63 33.27
CA GLN A 70 -13.86 -1.22 32.79
C GLN A 70 -13.73 -0.01 31.86
N ALA A 71 -12.88 0.96 32.23
CA ALA A 71 -12.54 2.08 31.35
C ALA A 71 -11.99 1.60 30.02
N ARG A 72 -11.09 0.61 30.04
CA ARG A 72 -10.52 0.02 28.83
C ARG A 72 -11.58 -0.61 27.92
N GLN A 73 -12.48 -1.41 28.47
CA GLN A 73 -13.54 -2.08 27.72
C GLN A 73 -14.56 -1.10 27.12
N MET A 74 -14.82 0.03 27.80
CA MET A 74 -15.79 1.02 27.34
C MET A 74 -15.20 2.03 26.36
N LEU A 75 -13.94 2.41 26.51
CA LEU A 75 -13.34 3.51 25.75
C LEU A 75 -12.56 3.05 24.52
N LEU A 76 -11.85 1.92 24.59
CA LEU A 76 -10.95 1.50 23.52
C LEU A 76 -11.70 1.32 22.19
N GLY A 77 -11.18 1.95 21.12
CA GLY A 77 -11.78 1.93 19.79
C GLY A 77 -12.97 2.86 19.60
N THR A 78 -13.40 3.61 20.63
CA THR A 78 -14.45 4.60 20.45
C THR A 78 -13.94 5.80 19.65
N VAL A 79 -14.84 6.42 18.86
CA VAL A 79 -14.51 7.55 18.00
C VAL A 79 -15.43 8.72 18.34
N GLN A 80 -14.84 9.90 18.50
CA GLN A 80 -15.58 11.13 18.78
C GLN A 80 -15.21 12.21 17.77
N SER A 81 -16.18 13.01 17.34
CA SER A 81 -15.97 14.01 16.30
C SER A 81 -15.02 15.13 16.74
N ALA A 82 -14.32 15.73 15.76
CA ALA A 82 -13.46 16.89 15.99
C ALA A 82 -14.20 18.05 16.65
N GLN A 83 -15.45 18.29 16.24
CA GLN A 83 -16.26 19.40 16.76
C GLN A 83 -16.55 19.26 18.26
N ILE A 84 -16.86 18.05 18.72
CA ILE A 84 -17.11 17.78 20.14
C ILE A 84 -15.83 18.03 20.96
N TRP A 85 -14.69 17.52 20.48
CA TRP A 85 -13.42 17.76 21.15
C TRP A 85 -13.02 19.24 21.17
N ASP A 86 -13.27 19.99 20.11
CA ASP A 86 -13.03 21.44 20.08
C ASP A 86 -13.88 22.16 21.10
N GLN A 87 -15.13 21.75 21.26
CA GLN A 87 -16.03 22.30 22.26
C GLN A 87 -15.55 21.99 23.69
N ILE A 88 -15.25 20.70 23.97
CA ILE A 88 -14.75 20.28 25.29
C ILE A 88 -13.48 21.05 25.66
N LEU A 89 -12.49 21.13 24.79
CA LEU A 89 -11.23 21.83 25.07
C LEU A 89 -11.40 23.35 25.22
N THR A 90 -12.40 23.92 24.53
CA THR A 90 -12.71 25.37 24.64
C THR A 90 -13.35 25.75 25.96
N VAL A 91 -14.29 24.93 26.46
CA VAL A 91 -15.01 25.20 27.68
C VAL A 91 -14.25 24.71 28.92
N SER A 92 -13.24 23.87 28.78
CA SER A 92 -12.39 23.39 29.87
C SER A 92 -11.44 24.48 30.38
N GLU A 93 -11.19 24.49 31.72
CA GLU A 93 -10.29 25.43 32.36
C GLU A 93 -8.84 25.20 31.93
N PRO A 94 -8.09 26.25 31.51
CA PRO A 94 -6.68 26.09 31.15
C PRO A 94 -5.78 25.95 32.40
N TRP A 95 -5.09 24.79 32.50
CA TRP A 95 -4.04 24.54 33.47
C TRP A 95 -2.69 24.42 32.72
N GLY A 96 -2.05 25.56 32.47
CA GLY A 96 -0.90 25.59 31.55
C GLY A 96 -1.28 25.13 30.15
N ARG A 97 -0.63 24.07 29.65
CA ARG A 97 -0.97 23.44 28.36
C ARG A 97 -2.09 22.42 28.48
N LEU A 98 -2.46 22.04 29.69
CA LEU A 98 -3.54 21.10 29.96
C LEU A 98 -4.92 21.79 29.92
N ARG A 99 -5.96 20.98 29.89
CA ARG A 99 -7.37 21.41 29.96
C ARG A 99 -8.08 20.60 31.02
N PHE A 100 -8.61 21.26 32.03
CA PHE A 100 -9.35 20.64 33.14
C PHE A 100 -10.86 20.83 32.93
N ALA A 101 -11.57 19.71 32.77
CA ALA A 101 -13.04 19.71 32.78
C ALA A 101 -13.53 19.50 34.25
N ASP A 102 -14.02 20.55 34.87
CA ASP A 102 -14.58 20.50 36.22
C ASP A 102 -15.98 19.91 36.15
N HIS A 103 -16.36 19.03 37.10
CA HIS A 103 -17.69 18.43 37.21
C HIS A 103 -18.84 19.46 37.27
N ARG A 104 -18.57 20.68 37.68
CA ARG A 104 -19.55 21.78 37.70
C ARG A 104 -19.79 22.41 36.34
N ASN A 105 -19.00 22.07 35.34
CA ASN A 105 -19.16 22.55 33.98
C ASN A 105 -20.05 21.58 33.18
N GLU A 106 -21.38 21.76 33.28
CA GLU A 106 -22.37 20.91 32.61
C GLU A 106 -22.20 20.87 31.08
N GLU A 107 -21.63 21.92 30.46
CA GLU A 107 -21.43 21.98 29.03
C GLU A 107 -20.27 21.06 28.59
N ALA A 108 -19.18 21.04 29.34
CA ALA A 108 -18.06 20.13 29.08
C ALA A 108 -18.47 18.67 29.27
N ASN A 109 -19.23 18.38 30.32
CA ASN A 109 -19.56 17.01 30.72
C ASN A 109 -20.67 16.38 29.91
N ARG A 110 -21.57 17.16 29.29
CA ARG A 110 -22.68 16.66 28.47
C ARG A 110 -22.23 15.96 27.20
N GLU A 111 -21.16 16.43 26.60
CA GLU A 111 -20.66 15.96 25.29
C GLU A 111 -19.54 14.92 25.43
N LEU A 112 -18.98 14.77 26.63
CA LEU A 112 -17.96 13.74 26.88
C LEU A 112 -18.60 12.35 26.78
N LEU A 113 -18.16 11.57 25.77
CA LEU A 113 -18.25 10.11 25.84
C LEU A 113 -17.27 9.67 26.91
N SER A 114 -17.69 9.67 28.15
CA SER A 114 -16.83 9.38 29.28
C SER A 114 -17.28 8.11 29.99
N TRP A 115 -16.30 7.33 30.35
CA TRP A 115 -16.46 6.42 31.46
C TRP A 115 -16.40 7.24 32.76
N VAL A 116 -17.45 7.16 33.57
CA VAL A 116 -17.51 7.84 34.86
C VAL A 116 -17.24 6.80 35.94
N PRO A 117 -16.16 6.93 36.69
CA PRO A 117 -15.83 5.99 37.76
C PRO A 117 -16.81 6.08 38.91
N ASP A 118 -17.12 4.94 39.53
CA ASP A 118 -17.98 4.87 40.70
C ASP A 118 -17.13 4.94 42.00
N PHE A 119 -16.91 6.15 42.50
CA PHE A 119 -16.23 6.37 43.78
C PHE A 119 -16.82 7.59 44.52
N VAL A 120 -16.61 7.63 45.81
CA VAL A 120 -17.00 8.77 46.62
C VAL A 120 -15.81 9.71 46.81
N PRO A 121 -15.91 10.99 46.44
CA PRO A 121 -14.82 11.95 46.62
C PRO A 121 -14.37 12.05 48.09
N VAL A 122 -13.08 12.30 48.29
CA VAL A 122 -12.54 12.58 49.63
C VAL A 122 -13.08 13.90 50.15
N ASP A 123 -13.16 14.05 51.49
CA ASP A 123 -13.62 15.31 52.12
C ASP A 123 -12.45 16.33 52.17
N ALA A 124 -12.20 16.97 51.02
CA ALA A 124 -11.17 17.98 50.86
C ALA A 124 -11.60 19.06 49.86
N GLU A 125 -11.05 20.25 49.97
CA GLU A 125 -11.39 21.38 49.08
C GLU A 125 -10.94 21.14 47.62
N ASP A 126 -9.86 20.43 47.47
CA ASP A 126 -9.24 20.04 46.18
C ASP A 126 -9.53 18.58 45.77
N ALA A 127 -10.63 18.01 46.29
CA ALA A 127 -11.05 16.65 45.95
C ALA A 127 -11.33 16.53 44.45
N TRP A 128 -10.88 15.40 43.87
CA TRP A 128 -11.25 14.98 42.51
C TRP A 128 -12.67 14.43 42.54
N HIS A 129 -13.48 14.83 41.58
CA HIS A 129 -14.86 14.36 41.45
C HIS A 129 -14.96 13.32 40.32
N PRO A 130 -15.90 12.34 40.40
CA PRO A 130 -16.06 11.32 39.34
C PRO A 130 -16.28 11.86 37.92
N GLU A 131 -16.82 13.06 37.78
CA GLU A 131 -17.03 13.72 36.47
C GLU A 131 -15.92 14.73 36.13
N ASP A 132 -14.88 14.86 36.95
CA ASP A 132 -13.69 15.65 36.58
C ASP A 132 -12.86 14.91 35.54
N ALA A 133 -12.22 15.62 34.59
CA ALA A 133 -11.33 15.06 33.64
C ALA A 133 -10.18 16.01 33.30
N LEU A 134 -9.00 15.47 33.07
CA LEU A 134 -7.81 16.26 32.68
C LEU A 134 -7.27 15.81 31.32
N PHE A 135 -7.19 16.76 30.42
CA PHE A 135 -6.76 16.53 29.04
C PHE A 135 -5.43 17.22 28.75
N ALA A 136 -4.55 16.51 28.07
CA ALA A 136 -3.32 17.05 27.52
C ALA A 136 -3.39 16.98 25.98
N PRO A 137 -3.63 18.10 25.28
CA PRO A 137 -3.60 18.13 23.81
C PRO A 137 -2.24 17.73 23.26
N LEU A 138 -2.23 16.79 22.34
CA LEU A 138 -1.05 16.34 21.61
C LEU A 138 -0.96 17.12 20.30
N THR A 139 0.00 18.01 20.19
CA THR A 139 0.15 18.92 19.04
C THR A 139 1.49 18.74 18.36
N ALA A 140 1.49 18.73 17.02
CA ALA A 140 2.70 18.74 16.20
C ALA A 140 3.42 20.10 16.28
N GLU A 141 4.62 20.18 15.73
CA GLU A 141 5.40 21.44 15.68
C GLU A 141 4.66 22.55 14.91
N ASP A 142 3.87 22.23 13.90
CA ASP A 142 3.07 23.19 13.11
C ASP A 142 1.77 23.64 13.82
N GLY A 143 1.52 23.13 15.03
CA GLY A 143 0.34 23.41 15.83
C GLY A 143 -0.90 22.55 15.47
N SER A 144 -0.81 21.64 14.51
CA SER A 144 -1.89 20.70 14.18
C SER A 144 -2.11 19.71 15.35
N ARG A 145 -3.38 19.31 15.55
CA ARG A 145 -3.73 18.34 16.59
C ARG A 145 -3.42 16.92 16.11
N LEU A 146 -2.55 16.22 16.83
CA LEU A 146 -2.24 14.81 16.63
C LEU A 146 -3.15 13.89 17.45
N GLY A 147 -3.67 14.40 18.58
CA GLY A 147 -4.49 13.62 19.48
C GLY A 147 -4.74 14.32 20.79
N ILE A 148 -5.23 13.56 21.76
CA ILE A 148 -5.45 14.01 23.14
C ILE A 148 -5.06 12.85 24.08
N LEU A 149 -4.26 13.14 25.08
CA LEU A 149 -4.04 12.29 26.22
C LEU A 149 -5.02 12.69 27.34
N SER A 150 -5.83 11.77 27.80
CA SER A 150 -6.77 11.96 28.90
C SER A 150 -6.30 11.18 30.12
N VAL A 151 -6.40 11.76 31.29
CA VAL A 151 -6.11 11.07 32.56
C VAL A 151 -7.24 11.29 33.56
N ASP A 152 -7.46 10.30 34.42
CA ASP A 152 -8.52 10.28 35.40
C ASP A 152 -8.12 9.48 36.65
N LEU A 153 -8.95 9.58 37.72
CA LEU A 153 -8.78 8.85 38.96
C LEU A 153 -7.40 9.03 39.62
N PRO A 154 -7.01 10.25 40.06
CA PRO A 154 -5.79 10.36 40.87
C PRO A 154 -5.94 9.48 42.12
N ARG A 155 -4.88 8.70 42.42
CA ARG A 155 -4.92 7.66 43.49
C ARG A 155 -5.14 8.20 44.90
N ASP A 156 -4.73 9.45 45.14
CA ASP A 156 -4.95 10.14 46.41
C ASP A 156 -6.35 10.79 46.51
N GLY A 157 -7.12 10.76 45.40
CA GLY A 157 -8.43 11.36 45.29
C GLY A 157 -8.43 12.89 45.26
N LEU A 158 -7.26 13.52 45.04
CA LEU A 158 -7.10 14.97 45.01
C LEU A 158 -6.78 15.44 43.56
N ARG A 159 -7.05 16.71 43.30
CA ARG A 159 -6.62 17.35 42.06
C ARG A 159 -5.09 17.35 41.96
N PRO A 160 -4.51 17.03 40.78
CA PRO A 160 -3.08 16.97 40.63
C PRO A 160 -2.37 18.30 40.96
N ASP A 161 -1.28 18.20 41.66
CA ASP A 161 -0.44 19.35 41.96
C ASP A 161 0.34 19.87 40.71
N ALA A 162 0.97 21.03 40.86
CA ALA A 162 1.74 21.63 39.73
C ALA A 162 2.88 20.74 39.26
N ALA A 163 3.49 19.92 40.10
CA ALA A 163 4.56 19.01 39.72
C ALA A 163 4.03 17.88 38.86
N THR A 164 2.91 17.29 39.21
CA THR A 164 2.20 16.25 38.44
C THR A 164 1.70 16.80 37.11
N CYS A 165 1.12 18.01 37.07
CA CYS A 165 0.69 18.68 35.85
C CYS A 165 1.89 18.92 34.90
N ASN A 166 3.02 19.43 35.38
CA ASN A 166 4.24 19.63 34.58
C ASN A 166 4.79 18.30 34.02
N ALA A 167 4.74 17.24 34.83
CA ALA A 167 5.17 15.92 34.37
C ALA A 167 4.22 15.38 33.28
N LEU A 168 2.90 15.55 33.42
CA LEU A 168 1.92 15.17 32.41
C LEU A 168 2.11 15.95 31.11
N GLU A 169 2.41 17.26 31.17
CA GLU A 169 2.75 18.07 29.99
C GLU A 169 4.00 17.50 29.28
N ALA A 170 5.03 17.10 30.02
CA ALA A 170 6.23 16.50 29.44
C ALA A 170 5.92 15.15 28.77
N PHE A 171 5.06 14.31 29.38
CA PHE A 171 4.58 13.08 28.75
C PHE A 171 3.77 13.35 27.49
N ALA A 172 2.90 14.37 27.50
CA ALA A 172 2.13 14.76 26.32
C ALA A 172 3.02 15.19 25.16
N VAL A 173 4.05 16.01 25.43
CA VAL A 173 5.05 16.42 24.41
C VAL A 173 5.78 15.18 23.86
N SER A 174 6.21 14.26 24.73
CA SER A 174 6.89 13.05 24.33
C SER A 174 6.00 12.14 23.48
N THR A 175 4.71 12.02 23.86
CA THR A 175 3.71 11.26 23.13
C THR A 175 3.44 11.89 21.76
N ALA A 176 3.28 13.19 21.69
CA ALA A 176 3.08 13.92 20.42
C ALA A 176 4.25 13.68 19.46
N LEU A 177 5.49 13.83 19.95
CA LEU A 177 6.70 13.59 19.16
C LEU A 177 6.78 12.14 18.67
N ALA A 178 6.40 11.17 19.49
CA ALA A 178 6.38 9.77 19.14
C ALA A 178 5.36 9.48 18.01
N ILE A 179 4.16 10.04 18.09
CA ILE A 179 3.12 9.93 17.05
C ILE A 179 3.60 10.55 15.74
N GLU A 180 4.19 11.75 15.81
CA GLU A 180 4.71 12.46 14.64
C GLU A 180 5.81 11.68 13.94
N HIS A 181 6.79 11.17 14.68
CA HIS A 181 7.88 10.34 14.14
C HIS A 181 7.36 9.05 13.50
N ALA A 182 6.45 8.32 14.16
CA ALA A 182 5.88 7.10 13.61
C ALA A 182 5.11 7.37 12.31
N THR A 183 4.35 8.47 12.26
CA THR A 183 3.60 8.88 11.07
C THR A 183 4.52 9.24 9.92
N LEU A 184 5.57 10.03 10.17
CA LEU A 184 6.56 10.42 9.16
C LEU A 184 7.32 9.20 8.63
N ARG A 185 7.72 8.29 9.50
CA ARG A 185 8.39 7.04 9.12
C ARG A 185 7.50 6.18 8.23
N SER A 186 6.24 5.96 8.60
CA SER A 186 5.28 5.17 7.82
C SER A 186 5.05 5.78 6.43
N ARG A 187 4.95 7.12 6.33
CA ARG A 187 4.85 7.83 5.05
C ARG A 187 6.11 7.66 4.20
N ALA A 188 7.30 7.77 4.80
CA ALA A 188 8.57 7.59 4.10
C ALA A 188 8.71 6.16 3.54
N GLU A 189 8.41 5.14 4.35
CA GLU A 189 8.44 3.74 3.92
C GLU A 189 7.42 3.42 2.82
N SER A 190 6.23 4.02 2.89
CA SER A 190 5.21 3.88 1.84
C SER A 190 5.62 4.57 0.54
N SER A 191 6.20 5.77 0.63
CA SER A 191 6.74 6.48 -0.53
C SER A 191 7.89 5.71 -1.17
N GLU A 192 8.81 5.17 -0.37
CA GLU A 192 9.94 4.37 -0.87
C GLU A 192 9.45 3.11 -1.60
N ARG A 193 8.47 2.41 -1.03
CA ARG A 193 7.84 1.24 -1.69
C ARG A 193 7.21 1.63 -3.04
N LEU A 194 6.47 2.75 -3.06
CA LEU A 194 5.88 3.26 -4.29
C LEU A 194 6.94 3.63 -5.33
N PHE A 195 8.00 4.34 -4.92
CA PHE A 195 9.10 4.69 -5.83
C PHE A 195 9.82 3.46 -6.39
N ARG A 196 10.10 2.45 -5.57
CA ARG A 196 10.69 1.18 -6.03
C ARG A 196 9.77 0.47 -7.02
N TRP A 197 8.48 0.45 -6.75
CA TRP A 197 7.49 -0.15 -7.65
C TRP A 197 7.42 0.59 -8.99
N LEU A 198 7.31 1.93 -8.99
CA LEU A 198 7.30 2.76 -10.20
C LEU A 198 8.63 2.67 -10.99
N ALA A 199 9.75 2.45 -10.32
CA ALA A 199 11.05 2.27 -10.97
C ALA A 199 11.12 0.97 -11.81
N THR A 200 10.28 -0.02 -11.53
CA THR A 200 10.32 -1.36 -12.15
C THR A 200 9.02 -1.74 -12.86
N HIS A 201 7.91 -1.02 -12.67
CA HIS A 201 6.60 -1.36 -13.24
C HIS A 201 6.01 -0.21 -14.05
N ASP A 202 5.12 -0.54 -14.98
CA ASP A 202 4.29 0.41 -15.72
C ASP A 202 3.07 0.78 -14.86
N SER A 203 2.86 2.07 -14.64
CA SER A 203 1.81 2.57 -13.73
C SER A 203 0.38 2.35 -14.24
N LEU A 204 0.19 2.13 -15.54
CA LEU A 204 -1.14 1.90 -16.11
C LEU A 204 -1.53 0.43 -16.04
N THR A 205 -0.62 -0.46 -16.42
CA THR A 205 -0.91 -1.89 -16.60
C THR A 205 -0.45 -2.78 -15.45
N GLY A 206 0.40 -2.25 -14.56
CA GLY A 206 0.97 -3.00 -13.44
C GLY A 206 2.02 -4.05 -13.80
N VAL A 207 2.26 -4.33 -15.09
CA VAL A 207 3.34 -5.22 -15.53
C VAL A 207 4.70 -4.51 -15.44
N GLY A 208 5.79 -5.24 -15.64
CA GLY A 208 7.12 -4.66 -15.62
C GLY A 208 7.30 -3.53 -16.64
N ASN A 209 8.27 -2.67 -16.39
CA ASN A 209 8.72 -1.67 -17.37
C ASN A 209 10.04 -2.08 -18.03
N ARG A 210 10.59 -1.22 -18.90
CA ARG A 210 11.88 -1.50 -19.59
C ARG A 210 13.01 -1.82 -18.62
N SER A 211 13.05 -1.19 -17.45
CA SER A 211 14.16 -1.36 -16.50
C SER A 211 14.21 -2.80 -15.96
N ILE A 212 13.06 -3.38 -15.61
CA ILE A 212 13.02 -4.75 -15.11
C ILE A 212 13.36 -5.78 -16.20
N LEU A 213 13.01 -5.52 -17.47
CA LEU A 213 13.40 -6.40 -18.57
C LEU A 213 14.93 -6.56 -18.64
N PHE A 214 15.66 -5.44 -18.65
CA PHE A 214 17.12 -5.49 -18.73
C PHE A 214 17.76 -6.10 -17.48
N GLU A 215 17.17 -5.87 -16.32
CA GLU A 215 17.60 -6.51 -15.08
C GLU A 215 17.42 -8.04 -15.15
N ARG A 216 16.26 -8.52 -15.60
CA ARG A 216 15.97 -9.95 -15.77
C ARG A 216 16.84 -10.60 -16.84
N LEU A 217 17.03 -9.95 -17.97
CA LEU A 217 17.94 -10.43 -19.03
C LEU A 217 19.37 -10.61 -18.51
N ARG A 218 19.89 -9.65 -17.76
CA ARG A 218 21.21 -9.75 -17.13
C ARG A 218 21.28 -10.90 -16.12
N HIS A 219 20.23 -11.08 -15.32
CA HIS A 219 20.12 -12.20 -14.37
C HIS A 219 20.10 -13.55 -15.09
N ALA A 220 19.28 -13.69 -16.11
CA ALA A 220 19.22 -14.89 -16.94
C ALA A 220 20.57 -15.20 -17.62
N ALA A 221 21.31 -14.18 -18.04
CA ALA A 221 22.64 -14.33 -18.59
C ALA A 221 23.64 -14.92 -17.59
N THR A 222 23.58 -14.51 -16.33
CA THR A 222 24.52 -14.99 -15.29
C THR A 222 24.14 -16.37 -14.72
N ALA A 223 22.85 -16.72 -14.69
CA ALA A 223 22.35 -18.00 -14.14
C ALA A 223 22.49 -19.18 -15.14
N ARG A 224 22.64 -18.92 -16.43
CA ARG A 224 22.56 -19.93 -17.51
C ARG A 224 23.61 -21.04 -17.53
N PRO A 225 24.89 -20.83 -17.15
CA PRO A 225 25.89 -21.91 -17.24
C PRO A 225 25.49 -23.18 -16.50
N GLU A 226 24.65 -23.08 -15.47
CA GLU A 226 24.29 -24.20 -14.61
C GLU A 226 23.09 -25.02 -15.14
N HIS A 227 22.21 -24.44 -15.99
CA HIS A 227 20.94 -25.06 -16.35
C HIS A 227 20.72 -25.35 -17.83
N ARG A 228 21.64 -24.95 -18.73
CA ARG A 228 21.57 -25.17 -20.18
C ARG A 228 20.19 -24.92 -20.81
N SER A 229 19.45 -23.92 -20.32
CA SER A 229 18.11 -23.61 -20.79
C SER A 229 18.11 -22.57 -21.90
N LEU A 230 17.17 -22.71 -22.83
CA LEU A 230 16.90 -21.75 -23.87
C LEU A 230 16.14 -20.55 -23.27
N LEU A 231 16.50 -19.35 -23.74
CA LEU A 231 15.84 -18.09 -23.43
C LEU A 231 15.15 -17.55 -24.68
N ALA A 232 13.93 -17.00 -24.54
CA ALA A 232 13.31 -16.30 -25.67
C ALA A 232 12.74 -14.95 -25.21
N LEU A 233 12.71 -14.02 -26.17
CA LEU A 233 12.02 -12.72 -26.00
C LEU A 233 10.96 -12.61 -27.09
N ALA A 234 9.70 -12.46 -26.67
CA ALA A 234 8.58 -12.16 -27.54
C ALA A 234 8.32 -10.65 -27.53
N PHE A 235 8.34 -10.01 -28.69
CA PHE A 235 7.93 -8.62 -28.91
C PHE A 235 6.51 -8.62 -29.47
N ILE A 236 5.61 -7.89 -28.83
CA ILE A 236 4.17 -7.88 -29.07
C ILE A 236 3.75 -6.44 -29.36
N ASP A 237 3.05 -6.23 -30.45
CA ASP A 237 2.45 -4.93 -30.81
C ASP A 237 0.97 -5.12 -31.12
N LEU A 238 0.13 -4.25 -30.58
CA LEU A 238 -1.32 -4.34 -30.70
C LEU A 238 -1.78 -3.71 -32.02
N ASP A 239 -2.29 -4.54 -32.90
CA ASP A 239 -2.75 -4.13 -34.22
C ASP A 239 -4.01 -3.24 -34.10
N GLY A 240 -3.92 -2.03 -34.67
CA GLY A 240 -5.05 -1.12 -34.74
C GLY A 240 -5.37 -0.37 -33.43
N PHE A 241 -4.55 -0.47 -32.39
CA PHE A 241 -4.76 0.20 -31.12
C PHE A 241 -4.92 1.73 -31.26
N LYS A 242 -4.15 2.36 -32.15
CA LYS A 242 -4.28 3.79 -32.45
C LYS A 242 -5.69 4.15 -32.89
N VAL A 243 -6.35 3.31 -33.69
CA VAL A 243 -7.72 3.55 -34.17
C VAL A 243 -8.70 3.57 -33.00
N ILE A 244 -8.49 2.74 -31.97
CA ILE A 244 -9.30 2.75 -30.75
C ILE A 244 -9.16 4.09 -30.04
N ASN A 245 -7.94 4.56 -29.81
CA ASN A 245 -7.71 5.85 -29.17
C ASN A 245 -8.30 7.03 -29.96
N ASP A 246 -8.14 7.02 -31.28
CA ASP A 246 -8.59 8.12 -32.16
C ASP A 246 -10.12 8.18 -32.26
N HIS A 247 -10.84 7.04 -32.14
CA HIS A 247 -12.29 6.98 -32.29
C HIS A 247 -13.08 7.05 -30.98
N TYR A 248 -12.52 6.55 -29.86
CA TYR A 248 -13.29 6.42 -28.62
C TYR A 248 -12.81 7.36 -27.52
N SER A 249 -11.67 7.16 -26.96
CA SER A 249 -10.97 8.05 -26.03
C SER A 249 -9.73 7.34 -25.47
N HIS A 250 -8.83 8.08 -24.83
CA HIS A 250 -7.68 7.52 -24.12
C HIS A 250 -8.10 6.58 -22.97
N ASN A 251 -9.22 6.87 -22.28
CA ASN A 251 -9.71 6.00 -21.21
C ASN A 251 -10.09 4.59 -21.70
N VAL A 252 -10.68 4.50 -22.91
CA VAL A 252 -10.98 3.20 -23.52
C VAL A 252 -9.68 2.50 -23.91
N GLY A 253 -8.72 3.23 -24.49
CA GLY A 253 -7.39 2.69 -24.79
C GLY A 253 -6.66 2.18 -23.55
N ASP A 254 -6.72 2.91 -22.46
CA ASP A 254 -6.13 2.52 -21.19
C ASP A 254 -6.75 1.20 -20.68
N HIS A 255 -8.08 1.07 -20.74
CA HIS A 255 -8.76 -0.18 -20.38
C HIS A 255 -8.38 -1.35 -21.28
N VAL A 256 -8.22 -1.10 -22.59
CA VAL A 256 -7.73 -2.13 -23.54
C VAL A 256 -6.33 -2.59 -23.16
N LEU A 257 -5.41 -1.66 -22.85
CA LEU A 257 -4.04 -1.99 -22.46
C LEU A 257 -3.98 -2.79 -21.15
N GLN A 258 -4.80 -2.42 -20.15
CA GLN A 258 -4.92 -3.17 -18.90
C GLN A 258 -5.45 -4.59 -19.15
N THR A 259 -6.52 -4.72 -19.92
CA THR A 259 -7.10 -6.04 -20.26
C THR A 259 -6.11 -6.92 -21.01
N VAL A 260 -5.36 -6.35 -21.95
CA VAL A 260 -4.33 -7.09 -22.70
C VAL A 260 -3.20 -7.54 -21.79
N ALA A 261 -2.72 -6.67 -20.87
CA ALA A 261 -1.70 -7.04 -19.89
C ALA A 261 -2.15 -8.23 -19.02
N ASP A 262 -3.37 -8.18 -18.51
CA ASP A 262 -3.97 -9.27 -17.71
C ASP A 262 -4.04 -10.58 -18.52
N ARG A 263 -4.47 -10.52 -19.77
CA ARG A 263 -4.53 -11.71 -20.65
C ARG A 263 -3.15 -12.30 -20.91
N ILE A 264 -2.14 -11.47 -21.17
CA ILE A 264 -0.77 -11.95 -21.33
C ILE A 264 -0.29 -12.64 -20.06
N LEU A 265 -0.55 -12.06 -18.89
CA LEU A 265 -0.20 -12.66 -17.60
C LEU A 265 -0.86 -14.03 -17.35
N THR A 266 -2.09 -14.27 -17.86
CA THR A 266 -2.74 -15.59 -17.73
C THR A 266 -2.13 -16.68 -18.64
N VAL A 267 -1.45 -16.28 -19.71
CA VAL A 267 -0.86 -17.19 -20.71
C VAL A 267 0.54 -17.63 -20.33
N VAL A 268 1.29 -16.78 -19.64
CA VAL A 268 2.69 -17.01 -19.29
C VAL A 268 2.83 -17.68 -17.92
N ARG A 269 4.01 -18.21 -17.63
CA ARG A 269 4.29 -18.85 -16.33
C ARG A 269 4.69 -17.78 -15.28
N PRO A 270 4.57 -18.05 -13.97
CA PRO A 270 4.94 -17.11 -12.92
C PRO A 270 6.39 -16.61 -12.93
N HIS A 271 7.31 -17.38 -13.54
CA HIS A 271 8.72 -17.01 -13.66
C HIS A 271 9.05 -16.27 -14.97
N ASP A 272 8.13 -16.24 -15.92
CA ASP A 272 8.26 -15.40 -17.10
C ASP A 272 8.04 -13.94 -16.73
N THR A 273 8.65 -13.02 -17.47
CA THR A 273 8.55 -11.59 -17.18
C THR A 273 7.78 -10.87 -18.29
N VAL A 274 6.64 -10.29 -17.94
CA VAL A 274 5.83 -9.45 -18.84
C VAL A 274 6.19 -8.00 -18.60
N VAL A 275 6.42 -7.26 -19.70
CA VAL A 275 6.85 -5.85 -19.67
C VAL A 275 6.04 -5.06 -20.68
N ARG A 276 5.62 -3.86 -20.29
CA ARG A 276 5.15 -2.86 -21.25
C ARG A 276 6.33 -2.03 -21.72
N TRP A 277 6.64 -2.13 -23.04
CA TRP A 277 7.79 -1.47 -23.63
C TRP A 277 7.53 0.03 -23.89
N GLY A 278 6.30 0.37 -24.27
CA GLY A 278 5.79 1.73 -24.45
C GLY A 278 4.58 1.75 -25.37
N GLY A 279 3.69 2.71 -25.21
CA GLY A 279 2.48 2.80 -26.02
C GLY A 279 1.65 1.52 -26.00
N ASP A 280 1.55 0.86 -27.15
CA ASP A 280 0.84 -0.38 -27.42
C ASP A 280 1.77 -1.61 -27.56
N GLU A 281 3.05 -1.48 -27.15
CA GLU A 281 4.06 -2.53 -27.25
C GLU A 281 4.29 -3.23 -25.91
N PHE A 282 4.29 -4.56 -25.93
CA PHE A 282 4.64 -5.41 -24.79
C PHE A 282 5.80 -6.35 -25.15
N LEU A 283 6.59 -6.72 -24.15
CA LEU A 283 7.61 -7.75 -24.27
C LEU A 283 7.39 -8.83 -23.22
N VAL A 284 7.67 -10.07 -23.61
CA VAL A 284 7.63 -11.20 -22.68
C VAL A 284 8.97 -11.92 -22.75
N LEU A 285 9.67 -11.97 -21.62
CA LEU A 285 10.86 -12.77 -21.44
C LEU A 285 10.44 -14.14 -20.94
N LEU A 286 10.71 -15.16 -21.77
CA LEU A 286 10.46 -16.57 -21.49
C LEU A 286 11.76 -17.22 -21.05
N GLU A 287 11.78 -17.70 -19.83
CA GLU A 287 12.96 -18.36 -19.25
C GLU A 287 12.79 -19.88 -19.20
N GLN A 288 13.89 -20.61 -19.17
CA GLN A 288 13.90 -22.06 -18.98
C GLN A 288 13.04 -22.83 -20.00
N LEU A 289 13.14 -22.46 -21.30
CA LEU A 289 12.44 -23.16 -22.36
C LEU A 289 13.19 -24.48 -22.72
N ASP A 290 12.41 -25.53 -22.97
CA ASP A 290 12.93 -26.82 -23.40
C ASP A 290 13.43 -26.76 -24.87
N ASN A 291 12.73 -26.00 -25.71
CA ASN A 291 13.01 -25.85 -27.16
C ASN A 291 12.32 -24.59 -27.74
N GLU A 292 12.68 -24.22 -28.99
CA GLU A 292 12.08 -23.06 -29.66
C GLU A 292 10.58 -23.22 -29.93
N THR A 293 10.09 -24.44 -30.13
CA THR A 293 8.67 -24.73 -30.36
C THR A 293 7.85 -24.28 -29.15
N ALA A 294 8.31 -24.55 -27.92
CA ALA A 294 7.65 -24.13 -26.72
C ALA A 294 7.51 -22.60 -26.61
N GLY A 295 8.53 -21.84 -27.01
CA GLY A 295 8.48 -20.38 -27.07
C GLY A 295 7.48 -19.86 -28.11
N LEU A 296 7.41 -20.48 -29.28
CA LEU A 296 6.44 -20.13 -30.31
C LEU A 296 5.00 -20.48 -29.91
N GLU A 297 4.78 -21.60 -29.20
CA GLU A 297 3.48 -21.95 -28.63
C GLU A 297 2.98 -20.91 -27.62
N VAL A 298 3.86 -20.37 -26.78
CA VAL A 298 3.51 -19.24 -25.90
C VAL A 298 3.15 -18.01 -26.71
N GLY A 299 3.97 -17.65 -27.71
CA GLY A 299 3.68 -16.53 -28.61
C GLY A 299 2.31 -16.67 -29.31
N GLN A 300 1.98 -17.87 -29.78
CA GLN A 300 0.69 -18.13 -30.41
C GLN A 300 -0.49 -18.04 -29.44
N ARG A 301 -0.35 -18.55 -28.21
CA ARG A 301 -1.35 -18.39 -27.17
C ARG A 301 -1.57 -16.92 -26.80
N ILE A 302 -0.52 -16.10 -26.81
CA ILE A 302 -0.65 -14.65 -26.61
C ILE A 302 -1.49 -14.02 -27.72
N VAL A 303 -1.24 -14.36 -29.00
CA VAL A 303 -2.04 -13.89 -30.13
C VAL A 303 -3.52 -14.24 -29.95
N GLU A 304 -3.82 -15.48 -29.58
CA GLU A 304 -5.18 -15.97 -29.36
C GLU A 304 -5.86 -15.26 -28.19
N ALA A 305 -5.18 -15.09 -27.05
CA ALA A 305 -5.74 -14.44 -25.87
C ALA A 305 -6.01 -12.95 -26.11
N VAL A 306 -5.10 -12.26 -26.84
CA VAL A 306 -5.30 -10.84 -27.18
C VAL A 306 -6.48 -10.65 -28.12
N ALA A 307 -6.68 -11.58 -29.09
CA ALA A 307 -7.74 -11.49 -30.08
C ALA A 307 -9.16 -11.69 -29.50
N GLU A 308 -9.29 -12.17 -28.28
CA GLU A 308 -10.61 -12.24 -27.63
C GLU A 308 -11.26 -10.87 -27.52
N PRO A 309 -12.58 -10.74 -27.75
CA PRO A 309 -13.26 -9.45 -27.61
C PRO A 309 -13.10 -8.82 -26.22
N ILE A 310 -12.86 -7.53 -26.18
CA ILE A 310 -12.76 -6.74 -24.92
C ILE A 310 -14.05 -5.99 -24.69
N ARG A 311 -14.68 -6.19 -23.53
CA ARG A 311 -15.92 -5.50 -23.18
C ARG A 311 -15.63 -4.36 -22.21
N HIS A 312 -16.12 -3.16 -22.57
CA HIS A 312 -16.05 -2.01 -21.70
C HIS A 312 -17.38 -1.22 -21.80
N LEU A 313 -18.08 -1.05 -20.67
CA LEU A 313 -19.46 -0.56 -20.66
C LEU A 313 -20.32 -1.44 -21.56
N ASP A 314 -21.15 -0.85 -22.43
CA ASP A 314 -22.03 -1.57 -23.36
C ASP A 314 -21.40 -1.79 -24.75
N GLN A 315 -20.08 -1.67 -24.87
CA GLN A 315 -19.36 -1.80 -26.15
C GLN A 315 -18.36 -2.96 -26.11
N GLU A 316 -18.11 -3.50 -27.31
CA GLU A 316 -17.14 -4.57 -27.53
C GLU A 316 -16.06 -4.10 -28.50
N PHE A 317 -14.78 -4.32 -28.14
CA PHE A 317 -13.63 -3.90 -28.90
C PHE A 317 -12.84 -5.12 -29.35
N GLY A 318 -12.49 -5.16 -30.62
CA GLY A 318 -11.56 -6.14 -31.17
C GLY A 318 -10.17 -5.53 -31.34
N VAL A 319 -9.16 -6.15 -30.77
CA VAL A 319 -7.75 -5.86 -31.00
C VAL A 319 -7.03 -7.16 -31.27
N THR A 320 -6.05 -7.16 -32.15
CA THR A 320 -5.17 -8.32 -32.42
C THR A 320 -3.73 -7.99 -32.09
N ALA A 321 -2.86 -8.97 -32.10
CA ALA A 321 -1.45 -8.78 -31.83
C ALA A 321 -0.55 -9.36 -32.93
N SER A 322 0.48 -8.59 -33.29
CA SER A 322 1.61 -9.07 -34.07
C SER A 322 2.76 -9.43 -33.12
N VAL A 323 3.19 -10.70 -33.13
CA VAL A 323 4.18 -11.22 -32.17
C VAL A 323 5.42 -11.71 -32.91
N GLY A 324 6.60 -11.20 -32.52
CA GLY A 324 7.89 -11.67 -33.00
C GLY A 324 8.71 -12.30 -31.87
N VAL A 325 9.24 -13.48 -32.05
CA VAL A 325 10.02 -14.21 -31.06
C VAL A 325 11.48 -14.34 -31.49
N ALA A 326 12.39 -13.94 -30.60
CA ALA A 326 13.82 -14.17 -30.77
C ALA A 326 14.34 -15.11 -29.70
N PHE A 327 15.20 -16.05 -30.09
CA PHE A 327 15.79 -17.03 -29.20
C PHE A 327 17.27 -16.75 -28.96
N CYS A 328 17.70 -17.10 -27.75
CA CYS A 328 19.10 -17.10 -27.37
C CYS A 328 19.45 -18.44 -26.74
N GLY A 329 20.32 -19.21 -27.40
CA GLY A 329 20.77 -20.55 -27.00
C GLY A 329 21.59 -20.52 -25.70
N ALA A 330 21.73 -21.65 -25.03
CA ALA A 330 22.47 -21.76 -23.76
C ALA A 330 23.99 -21.46 -23.91
N ALA A 331 24.54 -21.61 -25.13
CA ALA A 331 25.94 -21.34 -25.41
C ALA A 331 26.20 -19.90 -25.88
N ASP A 332 25.16 -19.14 -26.19
CA ASP A 332 25.28 -17.80 -26.74
C ASP A 332 25.48 -16.78 -25.63
N GLU A 333 26.23 -15.72 -25.89
CA GLU A 333 26.27 -14.54 -25.03
C GLU A 333 24.94 -13.77 -25.13
N VAL A 334 24.33 -13.43 -24.01
CA VAL A 334 23.05 -12.68 -24.00
C VAL A 334 23.36 -11.20 -24.22
N ASP A 335 23.21 -10.75 -25.48
CA ASP A 335 23.10 -9.33 -25.79
C ASP A 335 21.62 -8.91 -25.76
N ALA A 336 21.26 -8.16 -24.73
CA ALA A 336 19.86 -7.76 -24.50
C ALA A 336 19.33 -6.87 -25.64
N ASP A 337 20.10 -5.90 -26.09
CA ASP A 337 19.70 -4.98 -27.17
C ASP A 337 19.54 -5.71 -28.49
N GLU A 338 20.44 -6.63 -28.79
CA GLU A 338 20.36 -7.47 -29.99
C GLU A 338 19.16 -8.42 -29.94
N LEU A 339 18.84 -8.99 -28.76
CA LEU A 339 17.68 -9.87 -28.62
C LEU A 339 16.36 -9.09 -28.81
N VAL A 340 16.26 -7.89 -28.28
CA VAL A 340 15.12 -6.98 -28.51
C VAL A 340 15.00 -6.64 -29.98
N ARG A 341 16.09 -6.25 -30.63
CA ARG A 341 16.11 -5.90 -32.06
C ARG A 341 15.67 -7.06 -32.95
N ARG A 342 16.09 -8.30 -32.65
CA ARG A 342 15.69 -9.50 -33.39
C ARG A 342 14.19 -9.79 -33.21
N ALA A 343 13.68 -9.71 -32.00
CA ALA A 343 12.26 -9.90 -31.72
C ALA A 343 11.38 -8.84 -32.40
N ASP A 344 11.78 -7.56 -32.36
CA ASP A 344 11.15 -6.47 -33.11
C ASP A 344 11.13 -6.71 -34.62
N SER A 345 12.27 -7.13 -35.22
CA SER A 345 12.35 -7.45 -36.65
C SER A 345 11.38 -8.57 -37.04
N ALA A 346 11.24 -9.59 -36.19
CA ALA A 346 10.28 -10.68 -36.43
C ALA A 346 8.85 -10.21 -36.34
N MET A 347 8.50 -9.38 -35.31
CA MET A 347 7.19 -8.77 -35.15
C MET A 347 6.83 -7.89 -36.37
N TYR A 348 7.79 -7.09 -36.84
CA TYR A 348 7.57 -6.26 -38.03
C TYR A 348 7.31 -7.11 -39.30
N ALA A 349 7.94 -8.28 -39.43
CA ALA A 349 7.62 -9.21 -40.50
C ALA A 349 6.17 -9.71 -40.44
N VAL A 350 5.64 -10.00 -39.25
CA VAL A 350 4.24 -10.36 -39.05
C VAL A 350 3.31 -9.22 -39.49
N LYS A 351 3.61 -7.98 -39.11
CA LYS A 351 2.81 -6.80 -39.55
C LYS A 351 2.70 -6.64 -41.06
N ARG A 352 3.76 -7.02 -41.79
CA ARG A 352 3.79 -6.97 -43.25
C ARG A 352 3.03 -8.12 -43.92
N THR A 353 2.89 -9.25 -43.27
CA THR A 353 2.30 -10.48 -43.85
C THR A 353 0.83 -10.70 -43.52
N GLY A 354 0.18 -9.77 -42.79
CA GLY A 354 -1.25 -9.87 -42.52
C GLY A 354 -1.66 -9.63 -41.07
N ARG A 355 -0.71 -9.42 -40.16
CA ARG A 355 -0.94 -9.22 -38.71
C ARG A 355 -1.57 -10.44 -38.01
N ASN A 356 -1.95 -10.30 -36.75
CA ASN A 356 -2.66 -11.34 -35.94
C ASN A 356 -1.97 -12.71 -36.04
N ALA A 357 -0.66 -12.76 -35.81
CA ALA A 357 0.15 -13.97 -35.94
C ALA A 357 1.43 -13.87 -35.11
N CYS A 358 2.11 -15.03 -34.96
CA CYS A 358 3.38 -15.15 -34.28
C CYS A 358 4.42 -15.73 -35.26
N THR A 359 5.67 -15.22 -35.23
CA THR A 359 6.80 -15.81 -35.99
C THR A 359 8.10 -15.70 -35.21
N ALA A 360 9.06 -16.62 -35.51
CA ALA A 360 10.41 -16.52 -34.97
C ALA A 360 11.32 -15.70 -35.89
N PHE A 361 12.29 -15.02 -35.29
CA PHE A 361 13.38 -14.39 -36.02
C PHE A 361 14.17 -15.47 -36.80
N GLY A 362 14.41 -15.26 -38.11
CA GLY A 362 15.17 -16.19 -38.97
C GLY A 362 14.35 -17.34 -39.56
N SER A 363 13.06 -17.47 -39.28
CA SER A 363 12.15 -18.43 -39.92
C SER A 363 11.76 -17.96 -41.32
N GLY A 364 12.61 -18.23 -42.31
CA GLY A 364 12.23 -18.34 -43.73
C GLY A 364 11.88 -17.10 -44.54
N HIS A 365 11.63 -15.92 -43.93
CA HIS A 365 11.27 -14.70 -44.67
C HIS A 365 12.44 -13.73 -44.91
N ASP A 366 13.54 -13.83 -44.13
CA ASP A 366 14.69 -12.92 -44.23
C ASP A 366 15.73 -13.34 -45.32
N ARG A 367 15.57 -14.49 -45.98
CA ARG A 367 16.49 -14.91 -47.05
C ARG A 367 16.37 -14.14 -48.35
N ALA A 368 15.41 -13.24 -48.48
CA ALA A 368 15.15 -12.47 -49.70
C ALA A 368 15.85 -11.11 -49.79
N SER A 369 16.47 -10.62 -48.69
CA SER A 369 17.06 -9.26 -48.63
C SER A 369 18.60 -9.22 -48.64
N SER A 370 19.28 -10.37 -48.84
CA SER A 370 20.75 -10.45 -48.92
C SER A 370 21.16 -11.01 -50.28
N ARG A 371 20.75 -10.35 -51.37
CA ARG A 371 21.38 -10.48 -52.67
C ARG A 371 21.48 -9.13 -53.36
#